data_7e30132edbfd5eb5569a10e52fb76d60
#
_entry.id   7e30132edbfd5eb5569a10e52fb76d60
#
_cell.length_a   1.000
_cell.length_b   1.000
_cell.length_c   1.000
_cell.angle_alpha   90.00
_cell.angle_beta   90.00
_cell.angle_gamma   90.00
#
_symmetry.space_group_name_H-M   'P 1'
#
loop_
_entity.id
_entity.type
_entity.pdbx_description
1 polymer ?
#
loop_
_entity_poly.entity_id
_entity_poly.type
_entity_poly.pdbx_seq_one_letter_code
_entity_poly.pdbx_strand_id
1 'polypeptide(L)'
;PWWRSERSGAGRKIPEYEKRGTPNDPERLPYRSELSEKRPVWRKRIDTVRVLDAKEWIVGLQKKGKGYSSIHSIRGVLRPAFALAAESDFIRKNPFDFELKEVLINDSSKRDAVEPSVEKRFLDFVKNDETYRECYDGMFILFKTGLRVSELSGLTLRDIDMKERTININHQLQTTGHKGKYIEETKTNAGTRILPMTEEVYEAFQRVLANRKAPKVEQIIDGYSGFLFLDRRGKAMVSYQWEKRFQRAVEKHNKENKRKLPKITPHICRHTYCTNMAKSGISPKTLQYLMGHSSIEVTMNVYTNLGLVDAKREVDRLEAMKEINEKEQAGKRFRMA
;
A
#
# COMPACT_ATOMS: atom_id res chain seq x y z
N PRO A 1 -22.20 15.39 -15.90
CA PRO A 1 -22.91 16.61 -15.73
C PRO A 1 -22.24 17.49 -14.66
N TRP A 2 -20.93 17.80 -14.81
CA TRP A 2 -20.20 18.59 -13.81
C TRP A 2 -19.80 19.96 -14.29
N TRP A 3 -20.42 20.48 -15.36
CA TRP A 3 -20.02 21.77 -15.89
C TRP A 3 -21.14 22.57 -16.58
N ARG A 4 -22.36 22.47 -16.03
CA ARG A 4 -23.43 23.43 -16.27
C ARG A 4 -24.04 23.85 -14.95
N SER A 5 -23.55 24.93 -14.36
CA SER A 5 -24.33 25.95 -13.65
C SER A 5 -23.42 27.10 -13.21
N GLU A 6 -23.13 28.01 -14.11
CA GLU A 6 -22.93 29.39 -13.72
C GLU A 6 -24.26 30.10 -13.94
N ARG A 7 -25.01 30.30 -12.85
CA ARG A 7 -25.84 31.46 -12.63
C ARG A 7 -26.29 31.50 -11.17
N SER A 8 -26.15 32.71 -10.62
CA SER A 8 -26.65 33.27 -9.38
C SER A 8 -25.83 33.05 -8.11
N GLY A 9 -25.18 34.12 -7.77
CA GLY A 9 -24.75 34.78 -6.58
C GLY A 9 -25.25 34.31 -5.23
N ALA A 10 -24.30 33.94 -4.37
CA ALA A 10 -24.29 34.26 -2.94
C ALA A 10 -22.90 33.98 -2.42
N GLY A 11 -22.17 35.01 -2.05
CA GLY A 11 -20.80 34.90 -1.55
C GLY A 11 -20.73 34.11 -0.25
N ARG A 12 -19.93 33.06 -0.23
CA ARG A 12 -19.34 32.52 0.99
C ARG A 12 -17.86 32.85 1.01
N LYS A 13 -17.50 33.71 1.95
CA LYS A 13 -16.11 34.04 2.28
C LYS A 13 -15.40 32.75 2.72
N ILE A 14 -14.32 32.43 2.03
CA ILE A 14 -13.35 31.41 2.45
C ILE A 14 -12.48 32.04 3.53
N PRO A 15 -12.21 31.39 4.69
CA PRO A 15 -11.36 31.98 5.72
C PRO A 15 -9.94 32.17 5.20
N GLU A 16 -9.43 33.40 5.35
CA GLU A 16 -8.02 33.74 5.16
C GLU A 16 -7.18 33.02 6.21
N TYR A 17 -6.31 32.11 5.78
CA TYR A 17 -5.22 31.67 6.62
C TYR A 17 -4.13 32.73 6.63
N GLU A 18 -3.96 33.36 7.79
CA GLU A 18 -2.91 34.35 8.08
C GLU A 18 -1.52 33.80 7.73
N LYS A 19 -0.91 34.45 6.76
CA LYS A 19 0.52 34.28 6.46
C LYS A 19 1.31 35.11 7.48
N ARG A 20 1.88 34.46 8.48
CA ARG A 20 2.98 35.05 9.25
C ARG A 20 4.29 34.88 8.47
N GLY A 21 4.67 35.91 7.77
CA GLY A 21 5.99 36.08 7.18
C GLY A 21 6.41 37.53 7.38
N THR A 22 7.59 37.72 7.96
CA THR A 22 8.19 39.05 8.22
C THR A 22 8.52 39.78 6.94
N PRO A 23 8.48 41.13 6.92
CA PRO A 23 8.59 41.98 5.71
C PRO A 23 9.97 42.02 5.03
N ASN A 24 11.00 41.38 5.56
CA ASN A 24 12.39 41.49 5.07
C ASN A 24 13.04 40.13 4.79
N ASP A 25 12.46 39.36 3.83
CA ASP A 25 13.12 38.19 3.31
C ASP A 25 13.78 38.53 1.94
N PRO A 26 15.13 38.55 1.85
CA PRO A 26 15.83 38.96 0.62
C PRO A 26 15.69 37.97 -0.55
N GLU A 27 15.08 36.79 -0.36
CA GLU A 27 14.84 35.81 -1.41
C GLU A 27 13.46 35.94 -2.10
N ARG A 28 12.75 37.05 -1.91
CA ARG A 28 11.61 37.39 -2.76
C ARG A 28 12.07 37.89 -4.12
N LEU A 29 12.65 36.96 -4.88
CA LEU A 29 12.90 37.16 -6.31
C LEU A 29 11.59 37.49 -7.05
N PRO A 30 11.66 38.35 -8.09
CA PRO A 30 10.50 38.85 -8.85
C PRO A 30 9.93 37.78 -9.80
N TYR A 31 9.61 36.59 -9.27
CA TYR A 31 9.06 35.47 -10.04
C TYR A 31 7.55 35.52 -10.20
N ARG A 32 6.92 36.59 -9.68
CA ARG A 32 5.45 36.72 -9.66
C ARG A 32 4.87 37.39 -10.89
N SER A 33 5.68 38.09 -11.70
CA SER A 33 5.19 38.87 -12.85
C SER A 33 5.13 38.09 -14.16
N GLU A 34 6.00 37.10 -14.39
CA GLU A 34 6.03 36.38 -15.67
C GLU A 34 5.12 35.14 -15.75
N LEU A 35 4.68 34.57 -14.59
CA LEU A 35 3.72 33.45 -14.55
C LEU A 35 2.27 33.91 -14.50
N SER A 36 1.98 35.20 -14.39
CA SER A 36 0.62 35.72 -14.24
C SER A 36 -0.16 35.82 -15.55
N GLU A 37 0.49 35.77 -16.71
CA GLU A 37 -0.18 35.96 -18.00
C GLU A 37 -0.60 34.66 -18.72
N LYS A 38 -0.02 33.52 -18.38
CA LYS A 38 -0.45 32.23 -18.98
C LYS A 38 -1.60 31.63 -18.17
N ARG A 39 -2.80 31.62 -18.75
CA ARG A 39 -3.95 30.91 -18.14
C ARG A 39 -3.53 29.47 -17.80
N PRO A 40 -3.79 29.01 -16.55
CA PRO A 40 -3.49 27.63 -16.15
C PRO A 40 -4.08 26.63 -17.16
N VAL A 41 -3.43 25.52 -17.41
CA VAL A 41 -3.85 24.50 -18.39
C VAL A 41 -5.33 24.11 -18.23
N TRP A 42 -5.80 23.98 -16.99
CA TRP A 42 -7.21 23.64 -16.68
C TRP A 42 -8.24 24.76 -16.99
N ARG A 43 -7.79 25.98 -17.32
CA ARG A 43 -8.64 27.10 -17.78
C ARG A 43 -8.57 27.34 -19.30
N LYS A 44 -7.72 26.59 -20.00
CA LYS A 44 -7.65 26.62 -21.45
C LYS A 44 -8.77 25.77 -22.05
N ARG A 45 -9.23 26.15 -23.23
CA ARG A 45 -10.09 25.27 -24.03
C ARG A 45 -9.28 24.04 -24.44
N ILE A 46 -9.91 22.88 -24.46
CA ILE A 46 -9.24 21.60 -24.72
C ILE A 46 -8.50 21.58 -26.07
N ASP A 47 -9.09 22.21 -27.08
CA ASP A 47 -8.56 22.34 -28.44
C ASP A 47 -7.31 23.25 -28.55
N THR A 48 -7.06 24.07 -27.54
CA THR A 48 -5.91 24.99 -27.52
C THR A 48 -4.74 24.51 -26.69
N VAL A 49 -4.91 23.39 -25.95
CA VAL A 49 -3.83 22.82 -25.13
C VAL A 49 -2.79 22.15 -26.03
N ARG A 50 -1.55 22.60 -25.94
CA ARG A 50 -0.41 22.03 -26.66
C ARG A 50 0.46 21.16 -25.74
N VAL A 51 1.26 20.29 -26.34
CA VAL A 51 2.22 19.43 -25.61
C VAL A 51 3.15 20.28 -24.71
N LEU A 52 3.57 21.45 -25.19
CA LEU A 52 4.41 22.35 -24.41
C LEU A 52 3.70 22.87 -23.16
N ASP A 53 2.42 23.26 -23.28
CA ASP A 53 1.62 23.70 -22.13
C ASP A 53 1.49 22.58 -21.08
N ALA A 54 1.29 21.34 -21.52
CA ALA A 54 1.19 20.17 -20.63
C ALA A 54 2.52 19.90 -19.93
N LYS A 55 3.66 19.96 -20.66
CA LYS A 55 5.00 19.78 -20.08
C LYS A 55 5.34 20.90 -19.10
N GLU A 56 5.14 22.16 -19.46
CA GLU A 56 5.39 23.32 -18.58
C GLU A 56 4.55 23.24 -17.29
N TRP A 57 3.29 22.86 -17.41
CA TRP A 57 2.43 22.69 -16.25
C TRP A 57 2.90 21.58 -15.32
N ILE A 58 3.28 20.41 -15.87
CA ILE A 58 3.80 19.28 -15.11
C ILE A 58 5.11 19.65 -14.39
N VAL A 59 6.04 20.33 -15.07
CA VAL A 59 7.26 20.86 -14.45
C VAL A 59 6.93 21.86 -13.35
N GLY A 60 5.94 22.71 -13.58
CA GLY A 60 5.44 23.65 -12.57
C GLY A 60 4.87 22.97 -11.33
N LEU A 61 4.25 21.78 -11.45
CA LEU A 61 3.81 20.99 -10.31
C LEU A 61 4.99 20.47 -9.48
N GLN A 62 6.06 19.97 -10.12
CA GLN A 62 7.25 19.51 -9.43
C GLN A 62 7.97 20.67 -8.72
N LYS A 63 8.11 21.82 -9.37
CA LYS A 63 8.66 23.05 -8.76
C LYS A 63 7.86 23.52 -7.54
N LYS A 64 6.56 23.23 -7.49
CA LYS A 64 5.68 23.48 -6.33
C LYS A 64 5.72 22.39 -5.26
N GLY A 65 6.68 21.45 -5.34
CA GLY A 65 6.89 20.39 -4.35
C GLY A 65 5.99 19.16 -4.52
N LYS A 66 5.32 18.99 -5.67
CA LYS A 66 4.64 17.72 -5.97
C LYS A 66 5.65 16.68 -6.41
N GLY A 67 5.75 15.55 -5.70
CA GLY A 67 6.63 14.45 -6.07
C GLY A 67 6.19 13.74 -7.35
N TYR A 68 7.14 13.08 -8.01
CA TYR A 68 6.95 12.36 -9.28
C TYR A 68 5.73 11.43 -9.29
N SER A 69 5.57 10.60 -8.24
CA SER A 69 4.43 9.67 -8.13
C SER A 69 3.07 10.37 -8.10
N SER A 70 2.97 11.54 -7.43
CA SER A 70 1.74 12.33 -7.42
C SER A 70 1.43 12.91 -8.78
N ILE A 71 2.45 13.40 -9.50
CA ILE A 71 2.32 13.93 -10.85
C ILE A 71 1.95 12.82 -11.84
N HIS A 72 2.55 11.64 -11.69
CA HIS A 72 2.19 10.44 -12.47
C HIS A 72 0.70 10.10 -12.31
N SER A 73 0.18 10.12 -11.08
CA SER A 73 -1.24 9.87 -10.81
C SER A 73 -2.15 10.93 -11.44
N ILE A 74 -1.78 12.21 -11.33
CA ILE A 74 -2.53 13.32 -11.95
C ILE A 74 -2.57 13.16 -13.47
N ARG A 75 -1.42 12.86 -14.10
CA ARG A 75 -1.35 12.61 -15.54
C ARG A 75 -2.16 11.36 -15.93
N GLY A 76 -2.16 10.33 -15.07
CA GLY A 76 -2.93 9.10 -15.26
C GLY A 76 -4.44 9.33 -15.38
N VAL A 77 -4.97 10.44 -14.86
CA VAL A 77 -6.36 10.86 -15.07
C VAL A 77 -6.53 11.70 -16.34
N LEU A 78 -5.58 12.58 -16.62
CA LEU A 78 -5.66 13.51 -17.76
C LEU A 78 -5.40 12.83 -19.11
N ARG A 79 -4.40 11.94 -19.17
CA ARG A 79 -4.03 11.27 -20.42
C ARG A 79 -5.20 10.51 -21.08
N PRO A 80 -5.99 9.68 -20.37
CA PRO A 80 -7.17 9.03 -20.95
C PRO A 80 -8.24 10.03 -21.40
N ALA A 81 -8.47 11.11 -20.64
CA ALA A 81 -9.46 12.12 -20.99
C ALA A 81 -9.08 12.85 -22.30
N PHE A 82 -7.81 13.19 -22.47
CA PHE A 82 -7.32 13.79 -23.70
C PHE A 82 -7.19 12.78 -24.85
N ALA A 83 -7.02 11.47 -24.56
CA ALA A 83 -7.09 10.41 -25.57
C ALA A 83 -8.50 10.34 -26.16
N LEU A 84 -9.51 10.32 -25.31
CA LEU A 84 -10.91 10.34 -25.75
C LEU A 84 -11.23 11.58 -26.59
N ALA A 85 -10.69 12.76 -26.23
CA ALA A 85 -10.88 13.97 -27.03
C ALA A 85 -10.20 13.89 -28.40
N ALA A 86 -9.07 13.18 -28.52
CA ALA A 86 -8.42 12.93 -29.80
C ALA A 86 -9.18 11.91 -30.64
N GLU A 87 -9.67 10.84 -30.03
CA GLU A 87 -10.53 9.83 -30.68
C GLU A 87 -11.87 10.41 -31.18
N SER A 88 -12.35 11.47 -30.51
CA SER A 88 -13.59 12.19 -30.87
C SER A 88 -13.35 13.41 -31.76
N ASP A 89 -12.18 13.55 -32.36
CA ASP A 89 -11.77 14.62 -33.27
C ASP A 89 -11.82 16.07 -32.70
N PHE A 90 -11.92 16.22 -31.37
CA PHE A 90 -11.84 17.53 -30.74
C PHE A 90 -10.42 18.12 -30.73
N ILE A 91 -9.41 17.24 -30.78
CA ILE A 91 -8.00 17.60 -30.84
C ILE A 91 -7.25 16.63 -31.76
N ARG A 92 -6.19 17.11 -32.41
CA ARG A 92 -5.40 16.25 -33.34
C ARG A 92 -4.52 15.22 -32.63
N LYS A 93 -3.96 15.56 -31.47
CA LYS A 93 -3.03 14.73 -30.69
C LYS A 93 -3.22 14.98 -29.22
N ASN A 94 -3.06 13.93 -28.43
CA ASN A 94 -3.10 14.01 -26.97
C ASN A 94 -1.86 14.78 -26.46
N PRO A 95 -2.04 15.96 -25.82
CA PRO A 95 -0.92 16.76 -25.32
C PRO A 95 -0.20 16.14 -24.11
N PHE A 96 -0.78 15.10 -23.47
CA PHE A 96 -0.19 14.35 -22.35
C PHE A 96 0.47 13.05 -22.80
N ASP A 97 0.58 12.78 -24.10
CA ASP A 97 1.19 11.56 -24.62
C ASP A 97 2.71 11.72 -24.82
N PHE A 98 3.44 11.70 -23.70
CA PHE A 98 4.90 11.73 -23.63
C PHE A 98 5.38 10.98 -22.38
N GLU A 99 6.64 10.57 -22.34
CA GLU A 99 7.21 9.88 -21.19
C GLU A 99 7.58 10.88 -20.07
N LEU A 100 7.05 10.67 -18.86
CA LEU A 100 7.31 11.56 -17.72
C LEU A 100 8.78 11.66 -17.35
N LYS A 101 9.52 10.55 -17.49
CA LYS A 101 10.97 10.48 -17.19
C LYS A 101 11.83 11.41 -18.06
N GLU A 102 11.31 11.82 -19.21
CA GLU A 102 11.98 12.77 -20.11
C GLU A 102 11.77 14.23 -19.70
N VAL A 103 10.79 14.48 -18.84
CA VAL A 103 10.37 15.84 -18.46
C VAL A 103 10.64 16.13 -16.98
N LEU A 104 10.59 15.11 -16.13
CA LEU A 104 10.72 15.23 -14.69
C LEU A 104 11.84 14.36 -14.13
N ILE A 105 12.44 14.85 -13.05
CA ILE A 105 13.33 14.03 -12.22
C ILE A 105 12.47 13.08 -11.38
N ASN A 106 12.78 11.79 -11.42
CA ASN A 106 12.11 10.81 -10.58
C ASN A 106 12.67 10.85 -9.16
N ASP A 107 12.01 11.59 -8.28
CA ASP A 107 12.30 11.73 -6.85
C ASP A 107 11.57 10.69 -5.99
N SER A 108 10.93 9.70 -6.59
CA SER A 108 10.22 8.67 -5.84
C SER A 108 11.19 7.79 -5.05
N SER A 109 11.03 7.77 -3.73
CA SER A 109 11.77 6.86 -2.87
C SER A 109 11.33 5.42 -3.11
N LYS A 110 12.29 4.52 -3.35
CA LYS A 110 12.01 3.08 -3.32
C LYS A 110 11.54 2.71 -1.92
N ARG A 111 10.50 1.90 -1.86
CA ARG A 111 10.04 1.32 -0.59
C ARG A 111 10.77 0.00 -0.43
N ASP A 112 11.82 0.01 0.38
CA ASP A 112 12.58 -1.20 0.61
C ASP A 112 11.89 -2.07 1.67
N ALA A 113 12.05 -3.39 1.52
CA ALA A 113 11.69 -4.34 2.56
C ALA A 113 12.55 -4.08 3.80
N VAL A 114 12.00 -4.26 4.98
CA VAL A 114 12.79 -4.14 6.21
C VAL A 114 13.61 -5.40 6.45
N GLU A 115 14.81 -5.20 6.95
CA GLU A 115 15.68 -6.30 7.36
C GLU A 115 15.05 -7.12 8.50
N PRO A 116 15.30 -8.46 8.56
CA PRO A 116 14.75 -9.29 9.62
C PRO A 116 15.05 -8.81 11.03
N SER A 117 16.24 -8.23 11.24
CA SER A 117 16.65 -7.63 12.51
C SER A 117 15.82 -6.39 12.90
N VAL A 118 15.36 -5.64 11.91
CA VAL A 118 14.49 -4.46 12.08
C VAL A 118 13.07 -4.90 12.37
N GLU A 119 12.55 -5.87 11.62
CA GLU A 119 11.24 -6.49 11.86
C GLU A 119 11.15 -7.02 13.28
N LYS A 120 12.11 -7.86 13.69
CA LYS A 120 12.17 -8.42 15.04
C LYS A 120 12.16 -7.33 16.11
N ARG A 121 13.04 -6.32 15.98
CA ARG A 121 13.13 -5.24 16.95
C ARG A 121 11.84 -4.43 17.06
N PHE A 122 11.16 -4.17 15.95
CA PHE A 122 9.88 -3.50 15.95
C PHE A 122 8.80 -4.34 16.65
N LEU A 123 8.70 -5.63 16.31
CA LEU A 123 7.72 -6.54 16.89
C LEU A 123 7.98 -6.77 18.39
N ASP A 124 9.25 -6.91 18.81
CA ASP A 124 9.61 -7.03 20.23
C ASP A 124 9.24 -5.77 21.00
N PHE A 125 9.44 -4.58 20.42
CA PHE A 125 9.00 -3.33 21.05
C PHE A 125 7.47 -3.29 21.20
N VAL A 126 6.72 -3.57 20.13
CA VAL A 126 5.25 -3.56 20.16
C VAL A 126 4.70 -4.57 21.17
N LYS A 127 5.30 -5.75 21.27
CA LYS A 127 4.89 -6.82 22.18
C LYS A 127 5.01 -6.41 23.65
N ASN A 128 6.07 -5.69 23.99
CA ASN A 128 6.40 -5.31 25.35
C ASN A 128 5.86 -3.93 25.77
N ASP A 129 5.36 -3.13 24.82
CA ASP A 129 4.84 -1.80 25.10
C ASP A 129 3.39 -1.83 25.56
N GLU A 130 3.08 -1.20 26.71
CA GLU A 130 1.75 -1.20 27.30
C GLU A 130 0.66 -0.60 26.40
N THR A 131 1.04 0.35 25.52
CA THR A 131 0.10 1.04 24.62
C THR A 131 -0.20 0.23 23.37
N TYR A 132 0.81 -0.51 22.86
CA TYR A 132 0.74 -1.13 21.53
C TYR A 132 0.61 -2.66 21.55
N ARG A 133 0.82 -3.32 22.71
CA ARG A 133 0.72 -4.79 22.85
C ARG A 133 -0.62 -5.36 22.35
N GLU A 134 -1.71 -4.62 22.51
CA GLU A 134 -3.03 -5.04 22.00
C GLU A 134 -3.08 -5.12 20.45
N CYS A 135 -2.12 -4.47 19.76
CA CYS A 135 -2.03 -4.47 18.30
C CYS A 135 -0.97 -5.43 17.77
N TYR A 136 -0.22 -6.09 18.67
CA TYR A 136 0.92 -6.96 18.32
C TYR A 136 0.53 -8.03 17.32
N ASP A 137 -0.49 -8.84 17.61
CA ASP A 137 -0.87 -9.95 16.75
C ASP A 137 -1.34 -9.48 15.37
N GLY A 138 -2.07 -8.37 15.28
CA GLY A 138 -2.46 -7.80 13.98
C GLY A 138 -1.27 -7.28 13.17
N MET A 139 -0.30 -6.63 13.82
CA MET A 139 0.94 -6.18 13.17
C MET A 139 1.82 -7.36 12.75
N PHE A 140 1.89 -8.39 13.59
CA PHE A 140 2.60 -9.64 13.30
C PHE A 140 1.99 -10.36 12.09
N ILE A 141 0.67 -10.52 12.07
CA ILE A 141 -0.05 -11.14 10.95
C ILE A 141 0.23 -10.39 9.63
N LEU A 142 0.25 -9.05 9.63
CA LEU A 142 0.59 -8.28 8.43
C LEU A 142 1.99 -8.59 7.90
N PHE A 143 2.99 -8.77 8.79
CA PHE A 143 4.34 -9.15 8.38
C PHE A 143 4.43 -10.59 7.87
N LYS A 144 3.65 -11.51 8.44
CA LYS A 144 3.76 -12.96 8.18
C LYS A 144 2.81 -13.49 7.11
N THR A 145 1.86 -12.67 6.64
CA THR A 145 0.87 -13.06 5.62
C THR A 145 0.88 -12.17 4.38
N GLY A 146 1.43 -10.96 4.50
CA GLY A 146 1.40 -9.98 3.42
C GLY A 146 0.00 -9.47 3.07
N LEU A 147 -0.99 -9.63 3.95
CA LEU A 147 -2.33 -9.08 3.77
C LEU A 147 -2.30 -7.58 3.52
N ARG A 148 -3.23 -7.08 2.71
CA ARG A 148 -3.51 -5.64 2.67
C ARG A 148 -4.13 -5.23 4.01
N VAL A 149 -3.81 -4.04 4.48
CA VAL A 149 -4.36 -3.55 5.76
C VAL A 149 -5.89 -3.47 5.74
N SER A 150 -6.50 -3.22 4.59
CA SER A 150 -7.96 -3.24 4.42
C SER A 150 -8.55 -4.65 4.46
N GLU A 151 -7.81 -5.65 3.95
CA GLU A 151 -8.16 -7.07 4.07
C GLU A 151 -8.11 -7.49 5.55
N LEU A 152 -6.99 -7.21 6.26
CA LEU A 152 -6.88 -7.48 7.70
C LEU A 152 -8.01 -6.82 8.49
N SER A 153 -8.32 -5.55 8.18
CA SER A 153 -9.40 -4.81 8.83
C SER A 153 -10.78 -5.42 8.58
N GLY A 154 -10.96 -6.06 7.43
CA GLY A 154 -12.21 -6.71 7.03
C GLY A 154 -12.41 -8.10 7.63
N LEU A 155 -11.34 -8.77 8.10
CA LEU A 155 -11.44 -10.14 8.60
C LEU A 155 -12.49 -10.28 9.72
N THR A 156 -13.35 -11.27 9.56
CA THR A 156 -14.37 -11.68 10.51
C THR A 156 -14.07 -13.06 11.09
N LEU A 157 -14.82 -13.46 12.11
CA LEU A 157 -14.72 -14.81 12.68
C LEU A 157 -14.98 -15.92 11.64
N ARG A 158 -15.78 -15.63 10.61
CA ARG A 158 -16.13 -16.60 9.56
C ARG A 158 -15.02 -16.84 8.53
N ASP A 159 -14.05 -15.92 8.47
CA ASP A 159 -12.95 -15.98 7.50
C ASP A 159 -11.78 -16.84 7.99
N ILE A 160 -11.81 -17.26 9.24
CA ILE A 160 -10.72 -18.00 9.88
C ILE A 160 -11.16 -19.46 10.12
N ASP A 161 -10.55 -20.36 9.40
CA ASP A 161 -10.70 -21.79 9.65
C ASP A 161 -9.48 -22.31 10.45
N MET A 162 -9.72 -22.46 11.76
CA MET A 162 -8.67 -22.95 12.67
C MET A 162 -8.40 -24.45 12.52
N LYS A 163 -9.35 -25.23 11.98
CA LYS A 163 -9.17 -26.66 11.74
C LYS A 163 -8.31 -26.92 10.51
N GLU A 164 -8.69 -26.29 9.40
CA GLU A 164 -7.95 -26.41 8.13
C GLU A 164 -6.75 -25.45 8.05
N ARG A 165 -6.55 -24.59 9.06
CA ARG A 165 -5.49 -23.58 9.17
C ARG A 165 -5.43 -22.67 7.94
N THR A 166 -6.58 -22.10 7.60
CA THR A 166 -6.70 -21.21 6.43
C THR A 166 -7.39 -19.90 6.77
N ILE A 167 -7.07 -18.89 5.95
CA ILE A 167 -7.66 -17.54 6.01
C ILE A 167 -8.35 -17.30 4.68
N ASN A 168 -9.65 -17.06 4.68
CA ASN A 168 -10.42 -16.72 3.50
C ASN A 168 -10.39 -15.21 3.27
N ILE A 169 -9.88 -14.78 2.12
CA ILE A 169 -9.81 -13.36 1.72
C ILE A 169 -10.74 -13.17 0.53
N ASN A 170 -11.92 -12.60 0.75
CA ASN A 170 -12.92 -12.34 -0.27
C ASN A 170 -13.47 -10.91 -0.22
N HIS A 171 -13.10 -10.15 0.81
CA HIS A 171 -13.56 -8.77 1.01
C HIS A 171 -12.52 -7.93 1.76
N GLN A 172 -12.77 -6.64 1.81
CA GLN A 172 -11.95 -5.68 2.54
C GLN A 172 -12.82 -4.59 3.18
N LEU A 173 -12.41 -4.10 4.35
CA LEU A 173 -13.07 -2.99 5.02
C LEU A 173 -12.46 -1.67 4.55
N GLN A 174 -13.30 -0.83 3.97
CA GLN A 174 -12.96 0.50 3.49
C GLN A 174 -13.68 1.60 4.28
N THR A 175 -13.19 2.82 4.14
CA THR A 175 -13.85 4.00 4.70
C THR A 175 -13.68 5.20 3.77
N THR A 176 -14.76 5.95 3.60
CA THR A 176 -14.74 7.25 2.91
C THR A 176 -15.45 8.30 3.74
N GLY A 177 -15.08 9.58 3.54
CA GLY A 177 -15.70 10.69 4.28
C GLY A 177 -17.22 10.78 4.10
N HIS A 178 -17.76 10.29 2.99
CA HIS A 178 -19.19 10.37 2.67
C HIS A 178 -20.00 9.12 3.06
N LYS A 179 -19.41 7.91 2.87
CA LYS A 179 -20.10 6.64 3.13
C LYS A 179 -19.81 6.05 4.53
N GLY A 180 -18.82 6.60 5.25
CA GLY A 180 -18.36 5.96 6.46
C GLY A 180 -17.62 4.65 6.18
N LYS A 181 -17.84 3.62 7.02
CA LYS A 181 -17.27 2.28 6.83
C LYS A 181 -18.16 1.47 5.89
N TYR A 182 -17.56 0.78 4.94
CA TYR A 182 -18.25 -0.13 4.02
C TYR A 182 -17.36 -1.31 3.65
N ILE A 183 -17.98 -2.41 3.24
CA ILE A 183 -17.30 -3.57 2.70
C ILE A 183 -17.18 -3.41 1.19
N GLU A 184 -15.99 -3.65 0.68
CA GLU A 184 -15.73 -3.77 -0.74
C GLU A 184 -15.32 -5.22 -1.01
N GLU A 185 -16.13 -5.93 -1.77
CA GLU A 185 -15.76 -7.25 -2.26
C GLU A 185 -14.59 -7.15 -3.23
N THR A 186 -13.81 -8.21 -3.32
CA THR A 186 -12.65 -8.22 -4.21
C THR A 186 -13.12 -8.18 -5.67
N LYS A 187 -12.78 -7.10 -6.41
CA LYS A 187 -13.22 -6.84 -7.79
C LYS A 187 -12.71 -7.83 -8.83
N THR A 188 -11.74 -8.67 -8.47
CA THR A 188 -11.11 -9.61 -9.39
C THR A 188 -10.96 -10.98 -8.73
N ASN A 189 -11.03 -12.05 -9.54
CA ASN A 189 -10.74 -13.41 -9.08
C ASN A 189 -9.37 -13.54 -8.40
N ALA A 190 -8.41 -12.67 -8.74
CA ALA A 190 -7.09 -12.63 -8.10
C ALA A 190 -7.14 -12.06 -6.66
N GLY A 191 -8.15 -11.27 -6.33
CA GLY A 191 -8.34 -10.73 -4.98
C GLY A 191 -8.89 -11.77 -4.01
N THR A 192 -9.80 -12.64 -4.48
CA THR A 192 -10.37 -13.73 -3.70
C THR A 192 -9.39 -14.89 -3.64
N ARG A 193 -8.97 -15.25 -2.43
CA ARG A 193 -7.98 -16.31 -2.23
C ARG A 193 -8.06 -16.89 -0.82
N ILE A 194 -7.59 -18.11 -0.68
CA ILE A 194 -7.42 -18.78 0.60
C ILE A 194 -5.94 -18.83 0.92
N LEU A 195 -5.54 -18.29 2.07
CA LEU A 195 -4.15 -18.30 2.52
C LEU A 195 -3.94 -19.41 3.56
N PRO A 196 -2.92 -20.26 3.40
CA PRO A 196 -2.54 -21.20 4.45
C PRO A 196 -1.88 -20.44 5.61
N MET A 197 -2.08 -20.92 6.84
CA MET A 197 -1.39 -20.39 8.01
C MET A 197 -0.11 -21.21 8.27
N THR A 198 0.98 -20.49 8.51
CA THR A 198 2.15 -21.08 9.19
C THR A 198 1.82 -21.27 10.68
N GLU A 199 2.62 -22.09 11.41
CA GLU A 199 2.41 -22.29 12.84
C GLU A 199 2.36 -20.96 13.61
N GLU A 200 3.31 -20.07 13.35
CA GLU A 200 3.36 -18.75 14.01
C GLU A 200 2.11 -17.89 13.73
N VAL A 201 1.55 -17.95 12.51
CA VAL A 201 0.32 -17.24 12.15
C VAL A 201 -0.89 -17.89 12.81
N TYR A 202 -0.94 -19.21 12.87
CA TYR A 202 -1.98 -19.95 13.56
C TYR A 202 -2.04 -19.59 15.05
N GLU A 203 -0.90 -19.60 15.74
CA GLU A 203 -0.82 -19.15 17.14
C GLU A 203 -1.23 -17.68 17.33
N ALA A 204 -0.85 -16.81 16.37
CA ALA A 204 -1.29 -15.41 16.42
C ALA A 204 -2.82 -15.28 16.34
N PHE A 205 -3.46 -16.04 15.45
CA PHE A 205 -4.93 -16.07 15.37
C PHE A 205 -5.56 -16.71 16.60
N GLN A 206 -4.98 -17.75 17.20
CA GLN A 206 -5.45 -18.28 18.49
C GLN A 206 -5.49 -17.18 19.56
N ARG A 207 -4.42 -16.39 19.69
CA ARG A 207 -4.37 -15.26 20.64
C ARG A 207 -5.39 -14.17 20.28
N VAL A 208 -5.55 -13.84 19.00
CA VAL A 208 -6.57 -12.86 18.54
C VAL A 208 -7.97 -13.31 18.95
N LEU A 209 -8.32 -14.58 18.70
CA LEU A 209 -9.64 -15.13 19.01
C LEU A 209 -9.86 -15.19 20.52
N ALA A 210 -8.87 -15.66 21.30
CA ALA A 210 -8.96 -15.75 22.76
C ALA A 210 -9.07 -14.38 23.45
N ASN A 211 -8.40 -13.36 22.91
CA ASN A 211 -8.36 -12.01 23.48
C ASN A 211 -9.42 -11.06 22.90
N ARG A 212 -10.22 -11.52 21.95
CA ARG A 212 -11.25 -10.71 21.32
C ARG A 212 -12.34 -10.33 22.32
N LYS A 213 -12.40 -9.05 22.66
CA LYS A 213 -13.46 -8.50 23.51
C LYS A 213 -14.70 -8.26 22.66
N ALA A 214 -15.59 -9.27 22.60
CA ALA A 214 -16.85 -9.12 21.87
C ALA A 214 -17.69 -7.98 22.47
N PRO A 215 -18.15 -7.00 21.68
CA PRO A 215 -19.05 -5.95 22.18
C PRO A 215 -20.43 -6.56 22.49
N LYS A 216 -21.19 -5.91 23.38
CA LYS A 216 -22.57 -6.34 23.69
C LYS A 216 -23.46 -6.39 22.44
N VAL A 217 -23.21 -5.49 21.50
CA VAL A 217 -23.87 -5.45 20.19
C VAL A 217 -22.78 -5.38 19.12
N GLU A 218 -22.71 -6.41 18.30
CA GLU A 218 -21.76 -6.47 17.19
C GLU A 218 -22.08 -5.41 16.12
N GLN A 219 -21.06 -4.75 15.64
CA GLN A 219 -21.22 -3.83 14.51
C GLN A 219 -21.48 -4.63 13.23
N ILE A 220 -22.56 -4.30 12.54
CA ILE A 220 -22.86 -4.83 11.21
C ILE A 220 -22.49 -3.77 10.16
N ILE A 221 -21.70 -4.17 9.17
CA ILE A 221 -21.31 -3.31 8.03
C ILE A 221 -21.60 -4.12 6.77
N ASP A 222 -22.53 -3.66 5.95
CA ASP A 222 -22.94 -4.31 4.69
C ASP A 222 -23.20 -5.84 4.83
N GLY A 223 -23.85 -6.24 5.96
CA GLY A 223 -24.15 -7.63 6.27
C GLY A 223 -23.04 -8.43 6.96
N TYR A 224 -21.85 -7.87 7.09
CA TYR A 224 -20.72 -8.49 7.80
C TYR A 224 -20.70 -8.09 9.27
N SER A 225 -20.41 -9.04 10.14
CA SER A 225 -20.28 -8.86 11.60
C SER A 225 -19.19 -9.77 12.15
N GLY A 226 -18.85 -9.61 13.43
CA GLY A 226 -17.84 -10.44 14.05
C GLY A 226 -16.41 -10.09 13.63
N PHE A 227 -16.13 -8.81 13.31
CA PHE A 227 -14.78 -8.35 12.92
C PHE A 227 -13.75 -8.71 13.99
N LEU A 228 -12.59 -9.20 13.57
CA LEU A 228 -11.55 -9.68 14.48
C LEU A 228 -10.85 -8.53 15.24
N PHE A 229 -10.60 -7.43 14.56
CA PHE A 229 -9.83 -6.31 15.10
C PHE A 229 -10.73 -5.13 15.41
N LEU A 230 -10.92 -4.87 16.70
CA LEU A 230 -11.80 -3.83 17.19
C LEU A 230 -11.01 -2.68 17.83
N ASP A 231 -11.54 -1.48 17.72
CA ASP A 231 -11.04 -0.34 18.48
C ASP A 231 -11.56 -0.35 19.93
N ARG A 232 -11.11 0.61 20.74
CA ARG A 232 -11.53 0.72 22.17
C ARG A 232 -13.04 0.93 22.35
N ARG A 233 -13.77 1.26 21.29
CA ARG A 233 -15.23 1.43 21.29
C ARG A 233 -15.96 0.18 20.81
N GLY A 234 -15.25 -0.92 20.59
CA GLY A 234 -15.82 -2.15 20.04
C GLY A 234 -16.20 -2.07 18.56
N LYS A 235 -15.67 -1.09 17.81
CA LYS A 235 -15.94 -0.95 16.37
C LYS A 235 -14.78 -1.47 15.56
N ALA A 236 -15.05 -2.08 14.40
CA ALA A 236 -14.03 -2.59 13.49
C ALA A 236 -12.97 -1.52 13.17
N MET A 237 -11.70 -1.88 13.33
CA MET A 237 -10.58 -1.00 13.03
C MET A 237 -10.42 -0.84 11.53
N VAL A 238 -10.25 0.40 11.06
CA VAL A 238 -10.01 0.73 9.65
C VAL A 238 -8.54 0.96 9.36
N SER A 239 -8.17 0.89 8.08
CA SER A 239 -6.77 1.03 7.60
C SER A 239 -6.02 2.22 8.20
N TYR A 240 -6.67 3.40 8.24
CA TYR A 240 -6.07 4.61 8.83
C TYR A 240 -5.69 4.45 10.30
N GLN A 241 -6.50 3.74 11.09
CA GLN A 241 -6.20 3.50 12.51
C GLN A 241 -4.95 2.62 12.67
N TRP A 242 -4.80 1.60 11.80
CA TRP A 242 -3.58 0.78 11.74
C TRP A 242 -2.35 1.61 11.37
N GLU A 243 -2.44 2.39 10.29
CA GLU A 243 -1.34 3.28 9.85
C GLU A 243 -0.87 4.20 10.97
N LYS A 244 -1.82 4.81 11.70
CA LYS A 244 -1.49 5.68 12.84
C LYS A 244 -0.85 4.91 14.01
N ARG A 245 -1.26 3.66 14.26
CA ARG A 245 -0.63 2.83 15.30
C ARG A 245 0.80 2.45 14.94
N PHE A 246 1.05 2.06 13.69
CA PHE A 246 2.41 1.81 13.19
C PHE A 246 3.28 3.06 13.31
N GLN A 247 2.79 4.19 12.82
CA GLN A 247 3.52 5.47 12.87
C GLN A 247 3.91 5.82 14.31
N ARG A 248 2.94 5.82 15.22
CA ARG A 248 3.16 6.21 16.63
C ARG A 248 4.05 5.21 17.37
N ALA A 249 3.96 3.91 17.08
CA ALA A 249 4.83 2.91 17.65
C ALA A 249 6.30 3.13 17.23
N VAL A 250 6.55 3.40 15.95
CA VAL A 250 7.89 3.76 15.45
C VAL A 250 8.38 5.05 16.08
N GLU A 251 7.55 6.08 16.17
CA GLU A 251 7.89 7.37 16.78
C GLU A 251 8.25 7.20 18.26
N LYS A 252 7.46 6.42 19.03
CA LYS A 252 7.72 6.14 20.45
C LYS A 252 9.02 5.35 20.61
N HIS A 253 9.20 4.25 19.87
CA HIS A 253 10.46 3.50 19.88
C HIS A 253 11.65 4.41 19.60
N ASN A 254 11.53 5.29 18.61
CA ASN A 254 12.61 6.18 18.19
C ASN A 254 12.89 7.32 19.20
N LYS A 255 11.97 7.65 20.08
CA LYS A 255 12.22 8.54 21.21
C LYS A 255 12.98 7.84 22.33
N GLU A 256 12.63 6.61 22.63
CA GLU A 256 13.13 5.86 23.79
C GLU A 256 14.43 5.12 23.50
N ASN A 257 14.76 4.81 22.25
CA ASN A 257 15.88 3.98 21.87
C ASN A 257 16.93 4.73 21.02
N LYS A 258 18.22 4.47 21.24
CA LYS A 258 19.32 5.03 20.44
C LYS A 258 19.30 4.52 19.00
N ARG A 259 19.09 3.20 18.81
CA ARG A 259 19.04 2.57 17.49
C ARG A 259 17.66 2.78 16.87
N LYS A 260 17.56 3.75 15.97
CA LYS A 260 16.28 4.13 15.34
C LYS A 260 15.74 3.06 14.41
N LEU A 261 14.41 2.96 14.35
CA LEU A 261 13.70 2.21 13.34
C LEU A 261 13.44 3.10 12.12
N PRO A 262 13.52 2.55 10.90
CA PRO A 262 13.04 3.24 9.71
C PRO A 262 11.51 3.41 9.77
N LYS A 263 10.96 4.10 8.80
CA LYS A 263 9.51 4.16 8.63
C LYS A 263 8.97 2.75 8.36
N ILE A 264 8.07 2.26 9.22
CA ILE A 264 7.36 0.99 9.06
C ILE A 264 5.87 1.28 8.94
N THR A 265 5.23 0.70 7.92
CA THR A 265 3.81 0.85 7.64
C THR A 265 3.22 -0.50 7.25
N PRO A 266 1.89 -0.70 7.29
CA PRO A 266 1.27 -1.93 6.81
C PRO A 266 1.68 -2.32 5.39
N HIS A 267 1.86 -1.33 4.52
CA HIS A 267 2.30 -1.58 3.15
C HIS A 267 3.76 -2.06 3.07
N ILE A 268 4.63 -1.55 3.95
CA ILE A 268 6.01 -2.03 4.08
C ILE A 268 6.03 -3.47 4.61
N CYS A 269 5.16 -3.82 5.58
CA CYS A 269 5.03 -5.20 6.04
C CYS A 269 4.70 -6.15 4.89
N ARG A 270 3.72 -5.78 4.06
CA ARG A 270 3.35 -6.55 2.86
C ARG A 270 4.50 -6.65 1.86
N HIS A 271 5.23 -5.57 1.63
CA HIS A 271 6.39 -5.57 0.74
C HIS A 271 7.51 -6.46 1.29
N THR A 272 7.75 -6.41 2.61
CA THR A 272 8.72 -7.27 3.30
C THR A 272 8.36 -8.74 3.17
N TYR A 273 7.10 -9.11 3.40
CA TYR A 273 6.62 -10.47 3.18
C TYR A 273 6.87 -10.94 1.74
N CYS A 274 6.46 -10.12 0.76
CA CYS A 274 6.64 -10.44 -0.66
C CYS A 274 8.12 -10.68 -1.02
N THR A 275 9.01 -9.79 -0.54
CA THR A 275 10.46 -9.90 -0.75
C THR A 275 11.05 -11.12 -0.07
N ASN A 276 10.67 -11.41 1.18
CA ASN A 276 11.16 -12.57 1.92
C ASN A 276 10.71 -13.88 1.26
N MET A 277 9.46 -13.96 0.80
CA MET A 277 8.96 -15.12 0.06
C MET A 277 9.67 -15.31 -1.28
N ALA A 278 9.93 -14.24 -2.03
CA ALA A 278 10.72 -14.30 -3.26
C ALA A 278 12.15 -14.81 -2.99
N LYS A 279 12.80 -14.29 -1.94
CA LYS A 279 14.15 -14.73 -1.50
C LYS A 279 14.19 -16.17 -0.99
N SER A 280 13.06 -16.70 -0.52
CA SER A 280 12.94 -18.12 -0.12
C SER A 280 12.73 -19.07 -1.29
N GLY A 281 12.73 -18.59 -2.54
CA GLY A 281 12.62 -19.39 -3.75
C GLY A 281 11.20 -19.86 -4.08
N ILE A 282 10.16 -19.22 -3.55
CA ILE A 282 8.78 -19.52 -3.95
C ILE A 282 8.56 -19.16 -5.42
N SER A 283 7.76 -19.95 -6.13
CA SER A 283 7.49 -19.64 -7.54
C SER A 283 6.77 -18.28 -7.68
N PRO A 284 7.08 -17.47 -8.72
CA PRO A 284 6.42 -16.20 -8.95
C PRO A 284 4.89 -16.32 -9.05
N LYS A 285 4.39 -17.41 -9.62
CA LYS A 285 2.95 -17.65 -9.75
C LYS A 285 2.28 -17.94 -8.41
N THR A 286 2.92 -18.73 -7.56
CA THR A 286 2.44 -18.98 -6.19
C THR A 286 2.46 -17.69 -5.37
N LEU A 287 3.54 -16.88 -5.49
CA LEU A 287 3.61 -15.60 -4.79
C LEU A 287 2.55 -14.62 -5.30
N GLN A 288 2.28 -14.59 -6.61
CA GLN A 288 1.19 -13.79 -7.18
C GLN A 288 -0.15 -14.15 -6.52
N TYR A 289 -0.45 -15.44 -6.39
CA TYR A 289 -1.66 -15.94 -5.73
C TYR A 289 -1.72 -15.50 -4.26
N LEU A 290 -0.68 -15.79 -3.48
CA LEU A 290 -0.64 -15.43 -2.05
C LEU A 290 -0.82 -13.93 -1.83
N MET A 291 -0.20 -13.11 -2.69
CA MET A 291 -0.31 -11.65 -2.62
C MET A 291 -1.63 -11.11 -3.17
N GLY A 292 -2.36 -11.87 -4.00
CA GLY A 292 -3.56 -11.38 -4.68
C GLY A 292 -3.24 -10.23 -5.63
N HIS A 293 -2.15 -10.37 -6.42
CA HIS A 293 -1.79 -9.40 -7.45
C HIS A 293 -2.52 -9.71 -8.76
N SER A 294 -3.23 -8.74 -9.31
CA SER A 294 -3.95 -8.89 -10.57
C SER A 294 -3.01 -9.06 -11.77
N SER A 295 -1.83 -8.42 -11.75
CA SER A 295 -0.78 -8.60 -12.76
C SER A 295 0.43 -9.31 -12.17
N ILE A 296 1.00 -10.24 -12.94
CA ILE A 296 2.26 -10.92 -12.60
C ILE A 296 3.44 -9.93 -12.57
N GLU A 297 3.40 -8.87 -13.34
CA GLU A 297 4.44 -7.84 -13.41
C GLU A 297 4.72 -7.22 -12.04
N VAL A 298 3.66 -6.98 -11.24
CA VAL A 298 3.79 -6.47 -9.87
C VAL A 298 4.61 -7.41 -9.00
N THR A 299 4.42 -8.72 -9.17
CA THR A 299 5.18 -9.76 -8.46
C THR A 299 6.60 -9.85 -9.01
N MET A 300 6.78 -9.85 -10.33
CA MET A 300 8.09 -9.95 -10.98
C MET A 300 9.02 -8.79 -10.62
N ASN A 301 8.50 -7.59 -10.38
CA ASN A 301 9.29 -6.45 -9.91
C ASN A 301 10.04 -6.72 -8.60
N VAL A 302 9.59 -7.66 -7.77
CA VAL A 302 10.29 -8.06 -6.55
C VAL A 302 11.46 -8.99 -6.88
N TYR A 303 11.28 -9.91 -7.84
CA TYR A 303 12.32 -10.83 -8.28
C TYR A 303 13.46 -10.14 -9.03
N THR A 304 13.20 -9.03 -9.74
CA THR A 304 14.23 -8.25 -10.45
C THR A 304 15.26 -7.60 -9.51
N ASN A 305 14.97 -7.52 -8.21
CA ASN A 305 15.88 -7.00 -7.20
C ASN A 305 16.71 -8.10 -6.50
N LEU A 306 16.56 -9.38 -6.90
CA LEU A 306 17.38 -10.47 -6.38
C LEU A 306 18.79 -10.40 -7.02
N GLY A 307 19.81 -10.52 -6.17
CA GLY A 307 21.20 -10.39 -6.59
C GLY A 307 21.97 -11.74 -6.56
N LEU A 308 23.28 -11.66 -6.80
CA LEU A 308 24.18 -12.83 -6.80
C LEU A 308 24.13 -13.64 -5.49
N VAL A 309 23.96 -12.96 -4.35
CA VAL A 309 23.87 -13.63 -3.04
C VAL A 309 22.62 -14.50 -2.94
N ASP A 310 21.49 -13.99 -3.45
CA ASP A 310 20.24 -14.75 -3.44
C ASP A 310 20.31 -15.91 -4.44
N ALA A 311 20.95 -15.71 -5.60
CA ALA A 311 21.17 -16.77 -6.60
C ALA A 311 22.06 -17.90 -6.04
N LYS A 312 23.15 -17.59 -5.36
CA LYS A 312 24.01 -18.60 -4.71
C LYS A 312 23.22 -19.42 -3.69
N ARG A 313 22.48 -18.74 -2.80
CA ARG A 313 21.66 -19.41 -1.77
C ARG A 313 20.63 -20.38 -2.40
N GLU A 314 20.04 -20.00 -3.54
CA GLU A 314 19.07 -20.86 -4.22
C GLU A 314 19.74 -22.09 -4.86
N VAL A 315 20.93 -21.93 -5.45
CA VAL A 315 21.72 -23.04 -5.98
C VAL A 315 22.11 -24.01 -4.87
N ASP A 316 22.65 -23.50 -3.74
CA ASP A 316 23.01 -24.32 -2.59
C ASP A 316 21.81 -25.10 -2.04
N ARG A 317 20.63 -24.46 -2.01
CA ARG A 317 19.37 -25.11 -1.58
C ARG A 317 18.97 -26.25 -2.52
N LEU A 318 19.07 -26.03 -3.83
CA LEU A 318 18.73 -27.05 -4.82
C LEU A 318 19.68 -28.25 -4.76
N GLU A 319 20.97 -28.02 -4.52
CA GLU A 319 21.96 -29.08 -4.31
C GLU A 319 21.65 -29.90 -3.05
N ALA A 320 21.39 -29.23 -1.93
CA ALA A 320 21.00 -29.91 -0.69
C ALA A 320 19.71 -30.75 -0.84
N MET A 321 18.72 -30.25 -1.58
CA MET A 321 17.49 -31.01 -1.88
C MET A 321 17.78 -32.27 -2.73
N LYS A 322 18.67 -32.19 -3.71
CA LYS A 322 19.07 -33.35 -4.50
C LYS A 322 19.70 -34.43 -3.63
N GLU A 323 20.64 -34.05 -2.77
CA GLU A 323 21.30 -35.02 -1.85
C GLU A 323 20.29 -35.68 -0.91
N ILE A 324 19.30 -34.97 -0.38
CA ILE A 324 18.25 -35.53 0.49
C ILE A 324 17.43 -36.56 -0.31
N ASN A 325 16.97 -36.18 -1.50
CA ASN A 325 16.17 -37.08 -2.34
C ASN A 325 16.93 -38.34 -2.75
N GLU A 326 18.22 -38.22 -3.06
CA GLU A 326 19.08 -39.36 -3.40
C GLU A 326 19.25 -40.33 -2.20
N LYS A 327 19.45 -39.76 -0.98
CA LYS A 327 19.52 -40.54 0.26
C LYS A 327 18.22 -41.27 0.57
N GLU A 328 17.07 -40.59 0.38
CA GLU A 328 15.75 -41.20 0.58
C GLU A 328 15.47 -42.31 -0.42
N GLN A 329 15.85 -42.14 -1.70
CA GLN A 329 15.69 -43.17 -2.72
C GLN A 329 16.61 -44.36 -2.46
N ALA A 330 17.86 -44.16 -2.04
CA ALA A 330 18.78 -45.20 -1.65
C ALA A 330 18.25 -45.97 -0.43
N GLY A 331 17.73 -45.27 0.58
CA GLY A 331 17.13 -45.92 1.75
C GLY A 331 15.87 -46.75 1.44
N LYS A 332 15.05 -46.31 0.47
CA LYS A 332 13.89 -47.09 -0.01
C LYS A 332 14.32 -48.34 -0.77
N ARG A 333 15.35 -48.26 -1.62
CA ARG A 333 15.91 -49.45 -2.33
C ARG A 333 16.49 -50.49 -1.38
N PHE A 334 17.12 -50.03 -0.29
CA PHE A 334 17.71 -50.95 0.72
C PHE A 334 16.63 -51.62 1.60
N ARG A 335 15.41 -51.06 1.72
CA ARG A 335 14.31 -51.68 2.46
C ARG A 335 13.46 -52.64 1.62
N MET A 336 13.63 -52.64 0.31
CA MET A 336 12.91 -53.52 -0.64
C MET A 336 13.76 -54.70 -1.14
N ALA A 337 15.06 -54.77 -0.80
CA ALA A 337 15.97 -55.88 -1.01
C ALA A 337 16.10 -56.71 0.27
#